data_8e8d0a09218d6ab280ba7697bf8fd797
#
_entry.id   8e8d0a09218d6ab280ba7697bf8fd797
#
_cell.length_a   1.000
_cell.length_b   1.000
_cell.length_c   1.000
_cell.angle_alpha   90.00
_cell.angle_beta   90.00
_cell.angle_gamma   90.00
#
_symmetry.space_group_name_H-M   'P 1'
#
loop_
_entity.id
_entity.type
_entity.pdbx_description
1 polymer ?
#
loop_
_entity_poly.entity_id
_entity_poly.type
_entity_poly.pdbx_seq_one_letter_code
_entity_poly.pdbx_strand_id
1 'polypeptide(L)'
;MNFHEELADRTAWTENVVKTFLPEESGTQKAIMEAMNYSVMAGGKRLRPLLMHETYRMFGGTGRVILPLMAAIEMVHTYSLVHDDLPAMDNDQYRRGKLTTHAKYGHAMGVLAGDGLLNYAFETAMTAFDCGEDPERVAKALRIIGRKAGIYGMIGGQVVDVQSTGRAIDQEELDFIYELKTGALLEASMMVGAVLAGASDEEVEAVEKIASDVGLAFQIRDDILDVTSTLETLGKPINSDDRNEKTTYVTIHGLEQASKDVEEISELSLIHI
;
A
#
# COMPACT_ATOMS: atom_id res chain seq x y z
N MET A 1 -12.78 23.00 10.13
CA MET A 1 -12.14 21.66 10.29
C MET A 1 -10.67 21.86 9.97
N ASN A 2 -9.76 21.43 10.83
CA ASN A 2 -8.34 21.48 10.50
C ASN A 2 -7.94 20.25 9.70
N PHE A 3 -6.75 20.25 9.09
CA PHE A 3 -6.28 19.14 8.24
C PHE A 3 -6.31 17.79 8.96
N HIS A 4 -5.92 17.73 10.23
CA HIS A 4 -5.88 16.48 10.99
C HIS A 4 -7.29 15.90 11.25
N GLU A 5 -8.26 16.75 11.55
CA GLU A 5 -9.65 16.33 11.73
C GLU A 5 -10.23 15.81 10.41
N GLU A 6 -10.00 16.52 9.31
CA GLU A 6 -10.46 16.09 7.98
C GLU A 6 -9.82 14.77 7.53
N LEU A 7 -8.52 14.62 7.75
CA LEU A 7 -7.81 13.36 7.44
C LEU A 7 -8.33 12.20 8.28
N ALA A 8 -8.60 12.42 9.57
CA ALA A 8 -9.17 11.40 10.46
C ALA A 8 -10.57 10.95 9.99
N ASP A 9 -11.44 11.90 9.63
CA ASP A 9 -12.79 11.62 9.15
C ASP A 9 -12.75 10.85 7.81
N ARG A 10 -11.90 11.26 6.87
CA ARG A 10 -11.71 10.58 5.59
C ARG A 10 -11.13 9.16 5.77
N THR A 11 -10.18 9.00 6.67
CA THR A 11 -9.61 7.68 7.01
C THR A 11 -10.67 6.77 7.60
N ALA A 12 -11.49 7.25 8.54
CA ALA A 12 -12.57 6.48 9.14
C ALA A 12 -13.63 6.10 8.11
N TRP A 13 -13.99 7.00 7.21
CA TRP A 13 -14.91 6.71 6.11
C TRP A 13 -14.31 5.63 5.17
N THR A 14 -13.05 5.76 4.79
CA THR A 14 -12.34 4.79 3.95
C THR A 14 -12.30 3.40 4.59
N GLU A 15 -12.02 3.33 5.90
CA GLU A 15 -12.03 2.07 6.64
C GLU A 15 -13.41 1.43 6.64
N ASN A 16 -14.48 2.22 6.79
CA ASN A 16 -15.84 1.72 6.69
C ASN A 16 -16.15 1.19 5.28
N VAL A 17 -15.70 1.87 4.21
CA VAL A 17 -15.82 1.36 2.84
C VAL A 17 -15.14 0.00 2.72
N VAL A 18 -13.88 -0.10 3.08
CA VAL A 18 -13.14 -1.38 3.02
C VAL A 18 -13.88 -2.48 3.77
N LYS A 19 -14.37 -2.19 4.97
CA LYS A 19 -15.10 -3.15 5.80
C LYS A 19 -16.37 -3.70 5.13
N THR A 20 -17.07 -2.92 4.31
CA THR A 20 -18.29 -3.39 3.64
C THR A 20 -18.03 -4.46 2.57
N PHE A 21 -16.81 -4.59 2.10
CA PHE A 21 -16.39 -5.58 1.11
C PHE A 21 -15.70 -6.81 1.71
N LEU A 22 -15.53 -6.87 3.04
CA LEU A 22 -14.93 -8.04 3.68
C LEU A 22 -15.89 -9.23 3.64
N PRO A 23 -15.38 -10.48 3.51
CA PRO A 23 -16.22 -11.66 3.45
C PRO A 23 -16.91 -11.91 4.78
N GLU A 24 -18.16 -12.43 4.72
CA GLU A 24 -18.88 -12.88 5.89
C GLU A 24 -18.21 -14.13 6.49
N GLU A 25 -18.00 -14.13 7.80
CA GLU A 25 -17.36 -15.22 8.53
C GLU A 25 -18.32 -16.38 8.76
N SER A 26 -18.57 -17.16 7.70
CA SER A 26 -19.56 -18.24 7.71
C SER A 26 -19.07 -19.51 6.99
N GLY A 27 -19.78 -20.61 7.14
CA GLY A 27 -19.48 -21.88 6.48
C GLY A 27 -18.31 -22.66 7.06
N THR A 28 -17.93 -23.75 6.40
CA THR A 28 -16.85 -24.66 6.85
C THR A 28 -15.47 -23.99 6.79
N GLN A 29 -15.27 -23.07 5.86
CA GLN A 29 -14.06 -22.30 5.65
C GLN A 29 -13.99 -21.00 6.48
N LYS A 30 -14.86 -20.80 7.46
CA LYS A 30 -14.96 -19.60 8.29
C LYS A 30 -13.60 -19.13 8.83
N ALA A 31 -12.73 -20.04 9.22
CA ALA A 31 -11.42 -19.72 9.80
C ALA A 31 -10.53 -18.89 8.87
N ILE A 32 -10.61 -19.09 7.55
CA ILE A 32 -9.83 -18.28 6.61
C ILE A 32 -10.40 -16.86 6.52
N MET A 33 -11.72 -16.70 6.52
CA MET A 33 -12.37 -15.39 6.48
C MET A 33 -12.07 -14.60 7.76
N GLU A 34 -12.08 -15.24 8.93
CA GLU A 34 -11.66 -14.63 10.20
C GLU A 34 -10.20 -14.14 10.15
N ALA A 35 -9.29 -14.93 9.58
CA ALA A 35 -7.88 -14.56 9.45
C ALA A 35 -7.67 -13.39 8.47
N MET A 36 -8.37 -13.40 7.33
CA MET A 36 -8.38 -12.31 6.35
C MET A 36 -8.93 -11.02 6.95
N ASN A 37 -10.10 -11.07 7.56
CA ASN A 37 -10.75 -9.91 8.17
C ASN A 37 -9.92 -9.34 9.32
N TYR A 38 -9.35 -10.22 10.17
CA TYR A 38 -8.42 -9.81 11.22
C TYR A 38 -7.24 -9.03 10.66
N SER A 39 -6.64 -9.51 9.56
CA SER A 39 -5.47 -8.87 8.94
C SER A 39 -5.81 -7.49 8.39
N VAL A 40 -6.91 -7.38 7.63
CA VAL A 40 -7.36 -6.10 7.07
C VAL A 40 -7.73 -5.11 8.18
N MET A 41 -8.41 -5.58 9.24
CA MET A 41 -8.87 -4.74 10.36
C MET A 41 -7.83 -4.59 11.48
N ALA A 42 -6.58 -4.96 11.23
CA ALA A 42 -5.49 -4.75 12.20
C ALA A 42 -5.12 -3.27 12.41
N GLY A 43 -5.67 -2.36 11.62
CA GLY A 43 -5.41 -0.92 11.65
C GLY A 43 -4.58 -0.46 10.44
N GLY A 44 -4.17 0.79 10.47
CA GLY A 44 -3.38 1.42 9.41
C GLY A 44 -3.92 2.77 8.97
N LYS A 45 -3.11 3.51 8.21
CA LYS A 45 -3.45 4.86 7.73
C LYS A 45 -4.43 4.87 6.54
N ARG A 46 -4.73 3.72 5.95
CA ARG A 46 -5.58 3.57 4.75
C ARG A 46 -5.20 4.51 3.60
N LEU A 47 -3.91 4.79 3.48
CA LEU A 47 -3.40 5.81 2.54
C LEU A 47 -3.72 5.47 1.08
N ARG A 48 -3.55 4.20 0.67
CA ARG A 48 -3.77 3.76 -0.71
C ARG A 48 -5.22 3.95 -1.16
N PRO A 49 -6.23 3.40 -0.49
CA PRO A 49 -7.63 3.65 -0.87
C PRO A 49 -8.04 5.11 -0.70
N LEU A 50 -7.46 5.85 0.26
CA LEU A 50 -7.71 7.27 0.42
C LEU A 50 -7.21 8.07 -0.80
N LEU A 51 -5.96 7.87 -1.22
CA LEU A 51 -5.40 8.52 -2.41
C LEU A 51 -6.19 8.16 -3.68
N MET A 52 -6.59 6.89 -3.83
CA MET A 52 -7.43 6.46 -4.93
C MET A 52 -8.73 7.27 -5.00
N HIS A 53 -9.41 7.42 -3.86
CA HIS A 53 -10.67 8.17 -3.79
C HIS A 53 -10.48 9.67 -4.03
N GLU A 54 -9.43 10.27 -3.45
CA GLU A 54 -9.20 11.71 -3.63
C GLU A 54 -8.80 12.04 -5.07
N THR A 55 -8.00 11.20 -5.72
CA THR A 55 -7.70 11.37 -7.15
C THR A 55 -8.95 11.19 -8.01
N TYR A 56 -9.79 10.20 -7.70
CA TYR A 56 -11.09 10.04 -8.38
C TYR A 56 -11.95 11.29 -8.30
N ARG A 57 -12.04 11.89 -7.11
CA ARG A 57 -12.77 13.15 -6.89
C ARG A 57 -12.13 14.35 -7.58
N MET A 58 -10.82 14.43 -7.59
CA MET A 58 -10.06 15.50 -8.25
C MET A 58 -10.37 15.58 -9.74
N PHE A 59 -10.55 14.42 -10.40
CA PHE A 59 -10.97 14.34 -11.80
C PHE A 59 -12.50 14.35 -12.00
N GLY A 60 -13.28 14.74 -10.98
CA GLY A 60 -14.73 14.90 -11.07
C GLY A 60 -15.53 13.62 -10.92
N GLY A 61 -14.92 12.52 -10.52
CA GLY A 61 -15.64 11.27 -10.27
C GLY A 61 -16.55 11.34 -9.04
N THR A 62 -17.78 10.85 -9.18
CA THR A 62 -18.82 10.89 -8.13
C THR A 62 -19.54 9.55 -7.95
N GLY A 63 -19.28 8.57 -8.82
CA GLY A 63 -19.94 7.26 -8.83
C GLY A 63 -19.45 6.31 -7.73
N ARG A 64 -20.09 5.15 -7.65
CA ARG A 64 -19.75 4.10 -6.67
C ARG A 64 -18.72 3.10 -7.19
N VAL A 65 -18.35 3.17 -8.46
CA VAL A 65 -17.40 2.25 -9.13
C VAL A 65 -16.05 2.20 -8.43
N ILE A 66 -15.64 3.28 -7.78
CA ILE A 66 -14.38 3.38 -7.05
C ILE A 66 -14.34 2.50 -5.79
N LEU A 67 -15.49 2.26 -5.12
CA LEU A 67 -15.55 1.64 -3.81
C LEU A 67 -14.98 0.22 -3.76
N PRO A 68 -15.34 -0.71 -4.68
CA PRO A 68 -14.76 -2.04 -4.70
C PRO A 68 -13.24 -2.02 -5.00
N LEU A 69 -12.75 -1.06 -5.79
CA LEU A 69 -11.31 -0.95 -6.07
C LEU A 69 -10.53 -0.38 -4.88
N MET A 70 -11.14 0.51 -4.09
CA MET A 70 -10.58 0.97 -2.81
C MET A 70 -10.39 -0.21 -1.84
N ALA A 71 -11.38 -1.09 -1.72
CA ALA A 71 -11.28 -2.27 -0.89
C ALA A 71 -10.22 -3.25 -1.44
N ALA A 72 -10.20 -3.47 -2.75
CA ALA A 72 -9.27 -4.35 -3.41
C ALA A 72 -7.80 -3.93 -3.22
N ILE A 73 -7.46 -2.65 -3.42
CA ILE A 73 -6.09 -2.18 -3.25
C ILE A 73 -5.61 -2.31 -1.79
N GLU A 74 -6.50 -2.14 -0.81
CA GLU A 74 -6.17 -2.35 0.59
C GLU A 74 -5.99 -3.85 0.91
N MET A 75 -6.77 -4.74 0.30
CA MET A 75 -6.58 -6.19 0.40
C MET A 75 -5.26 -6.62 -0.24
N VAL A 76 -4.91 -6.07 -1.41
CA VAL A 76 -3.60 -6.28 -2.07
C VAL A 76 -2.47 -5.83 -1.17
N HIS A 77 -2.57 -4.65 -0.55
CA HIS A 77 -1.57 -4.21 0.41
C HIS A 77 -1.52 -5.11 1.65
N THR A 78 -2.67 -5.55 2.15
CA THR A 78 -2.73 -6.37 3.36
C THR A 78 -2.13 -7.75 3.14
N TYR A 79 -2.39 -8.40 1.99
CA TYR A 79 -1.79 -9.72 1.73
C TYR A 79 -0.27 -9.65 1.73
N SER A 80 0.32 -8.58 1.16
CA SER A 80 1.78 -8.45 1.13
C SER A 80 2.34 -8.36 2.54
N LEU A 81 1.69 -7.61 3.45
CA LEU A 81 2.08 -7.54 4.84
C LEU A 81 1.92 -8.89 5.57
N VAL A 82 0.85 -9.65 5.29
CA VAL A 82 0.62 -10.97 5.87
C VAL A 82 1.73 -11.95 5.46
N HIS A 83 2.16 -11.89 4.19
CA HIS A 83 3.24 -12.72 3.70
C HIS A 83 4.62 -12.25 4.17
N ASP A 84 4.87 -10.95 4.24
CA ASP A 84 6.11 -10.39 4.78
C ASP A 84 6.34 -10.80 6.25
N ASP A 85 5.28 -10.86 7.04
CA ASP A 85 5.36 -11.26 8.45
C ASP A 85 5.69 -12.76 8.65
N LEU A 86 5.57 -13.61 7.62
CA LEU A 86 5.78 -15.06 7.76
C LEU A 86 7.20 -15.40 8.23
N PRO A 87 7.39 -16.55 8.93
CA PRO A 87 8.71 -16.99 9.37
C PRO A 87 9.74 -17.22 8.26
N ALA A 88 9.31 -17.40 7.02
CA ALA A 88 10.18 -17.51 5.86
C ALA A 88 10.60 -16.15 5.26
N MET A 89 10.04 -15.06 5.79
CA MET A 89 10.29 -13.68 5.40
C MET A 89 10.85 -12.91 6.61
N ASP A 90 10.19 -11.85 7.09
CA ASP A 90 10.67 -11.02 8.21
C ASP A 90 10.49 -11.68 9.59
N ASN A 91 9.66 -12.73 9.70
CA ASN A 91 9.35 -13.46 10.94
C ASN A 91 8.83 -12.55 12.08
N ASP A 92 8.03 -11.58 11.76
CA ASP A 92 7.48 -10.63 12.71
C ASP A 92 6.33 -11.23 13.52
N GLN A 93 6.39 -11.09 14.85
CA GLN A 93 5.35 -11.57 15.77
C GLN A 93 4.24 -10.52 15.98
N TYR A 94 4.56 -9.24 15.79
CA TYR A 94 3.66 -8.12 16.02
C TYR A 94 3.70 -7.11 14.88
N ARG A 95 2.52 -6.64 14.48
CA ARG A 95 2.33 -5.54 13.54
C ARG A 95 1.22 -4.61 14.04
N ARG A 96 1.50 -3.31 14.08
CA ARG A 96 0.54 -2.28 14.56
C ARG A 96 0.00 -2.60 15.97
N GLY A 97 0.84 -3.13 16.85
CA GLY A 97 0.51 -3.49 18.23
C GLY A 97 -0.35 -4.75 18.40
N LYS A 98 -0.64 -5.49 17.31
CA LYS A 98 -1.38 -6.77 17.33
C LYS A 98 -0.47 -7.91 16.90
N LEU A 99 -0.80 -9.15 17.30
CA LEU A 99 -0.15 -10.34 16.75
C LEU A 99 -0.32 -10.37 15.23
N THR A 100 0.74 -10.79 14.51
CA THR A 100 0.65 -11.03 13.07
C THR A 100 -0.25 -12.23 12.78
N THR A 101 -0.68 -12.38 11.54
CA THR A 101 -1.65 -13.42 11.17
C THR A 101 -1.09 -14.81 11.45
N HIS A 102 0.19 -15.05 11.07
CA HIS A 102 0.81 -16.35 11.35
C HIS A 102 1.04 -16.61 12.85
N ALA A 103 1.33 -15.58 13.63
CA ALA A 103 1.52 -15.71 15.08
C ALA A 103 0.20 -16.04 15.80
N LYS A 104 -0.94 -15.53 15.28
CA LYS A 104 -2.27 -15.75 15.86
C LYS A 104 -2.93 -17.02 15.38
N TYR A 105 -2.84 -17.34 14.09
CA TYR A 105 -3.60 -18.42 13.45
C TYR A 105 -2.72 -19.59 12.99
N GLY A 106 -1.40 -19.48 13.12
CA GLY A 106 -0.42 -20.47 12.65
C GLY A 106 0.07 -20.22 11.21
N HIS A 107 1.23 -20.81 10.88
CA HIS A 107 1.95 -20.56 9.62
C HIS A 107 1.12 -20.87 8.38
N ALA A 108 0.48 -22.06 8.34
CA ALA A 108 -0.33 -22.47 7.19
C ALA A 108 -1.50 -21.51 6.96
N MET A 109 -2.13 -21.03 8.03
CA MET A 109 -3.20 -20.07 7.93
C MET A 109 -2.68 -18.68 7.50
N GLY A 110 -1.47 -18.29 7.90
CA GLY A 110 -0.81 -17.07 7.41
C GLY A 110 -0.63 -17.10 5.89
N VAL A 111 -0.13 -18.21 5.34
CA VAL A 111 0.01 -18.39 3.87
C VAL A 111 -1.35 -18.28 3.19
N LEU A 112 -2.32 -19.11 3.64
CA LEU A 112 -3.66 -19.15 3.03
C LEU A 112 -4.42 -17.82 3.15
N ALA A 113 -4.23 -17.06 4.24
CA ALA A 113 -4.87 -15.76 4.41
C ALA A 113 -4.31 -14.73 3.42
N GLY A 114 -3.00 -14.75 3.16
CA GLY A 114 -2.40 -13.92 2.12
C GLY A 114 -2.91 -14.29 0.72
N ASP A 115 -2.91 -15.57 0.37
CA ASP A 115 -3.44 -16.06 -0.91
C ASP A 115 -4.93 -15.70 -1.07
N GLY A 116 -5.71 -15.92 0.01
CA GLY A 116 -7.14 -15.59 0.05
C GLY A 116 -7.39 -14.09 -0.16
N LEU A 117 -6.62 -13.23 0.50
CA LEU A 117 -6.73 -11.77 0.34
C LEU A 117 -6.36 -11.33 -1.09
N LEU A 118 -5.29 -11.87 -1.67
CA LEU A 118 -4.88 -11.54 -3.02
C LEU A 118 -5.96 -11.92 -4.04
N ASN A 119 -6.48 -13.15 -3.95
CA ASN A 119 -7.54 -13.61 -4.85
C ASN A 119 -8.83 -12.82 -4.65
N TYR A 120 -9.25 -12.66 -3.39
CA TYR A 120 -10.49 -11.96 -3.05
C TYR A 120 -10.45 -10.47 -3.38
N ALA A 121 -9.26 -9.85 -3.41
CA ALA A 121 -9.08 -8.50 -3.92
C ALA A 121 -9.54 -8.38 -5.38
N PHE A 122 -9.16 -9.33 -6.23
CA PHE A 122 -9.60 -9.33 -7.64
C PHE A 122 -11.08 -9.69 -7.79
N GLU A 123 -11.61 -10.63 -7.00
CA GLU A 123 -13.06 -10.89 -6.96
C GLU A 123 -13.84 -9.62 -6.60
N THR A 124 -13.40 -8.91 -5.56
CA THR A 124 -14.00 -7.65 -5.12
C THR A 124 -13.89 -6.57 -6.21
N ALA A 125 -12.70 -6.38 -6.79
CA ALA A 125 -12.48 -5.38 -7.82
C ALA A 125 -13.35 -5.61 -9.06
N MET A 126 -13.59 -6.86 -9.45
CA MET A 126 -14.45 -7.21 -10.58
C MET A 126 -15.92 -6.81 -10.35
N THR A 127 -16.40 -6.66 -9.11
CA THR A 127 -17.76 -6.16 -8.85
C THR A 127 -17.96 -4.71 -9.33
N ALA A 128 -16.88 -3.99 -9.67
CA ALA A 128 -16.97 -2.66 -10.28
C ALA A 128 -17.69 -2.67 -11.63
N PHE A 129 -17.69 -3.78 -12.36
CA PHE A 129 -18.46 -3.93 -13.60
C PHE A 129 -19.99 -3.85 -13.37
N ASP A 130 -20.45 -4.16 -12.16
CA ASP A 130 -21.88 -4.10 -11.81
C ASP A 130 -22.34 -2.69 -11.40
N CYS A 131 -21.41 -1.72 -11.33
CA CYS A 131 -21.71 -0.34 -10.92
C CYS A 131 -22.29 0.53 -12.04
N GLY A 132 -22.38 0.04 -13.29
CA GLY A 132 -22.98 0.74 -14.42
C GLY A 132 -22.09 1.81 -15.07
N GLU A 133 -20.82 1.83 -14.75
CA GLU A 133 -19.80 2.68 -15.38
C GLU A 133 -19.22 2.04 -16.65
N ASP A 134 -18.41 2.80 -17.40
CA ASP A 134 -17.74 2.34 -18.61
C ASP A 134 -16.85 1.11 -18.33
N PRO A 135 -17.18 -0.06 -18.90
CA PRO A 135 -16.42 -1.28 -18.65
C PRO A 135 -14.97 -1.23 -19.15
N GLU A 136 -14.65 -0.38 -20.13
CA GLU A 136 -13.28 -0.21 -20.60
C GLU A 136 -12.42 0.48 -19.54
N ARG A 137 -12.96 1.45 -18.81
CA ARG A 137 -12.29 2.11 -17.68
C ARG A 137 -12.05 1.12 -16.53
N VAL A 138 -13.05 0.31 -16.20
CA VAL A 138 -12.92 -0.74 -15.19
C VAL A 138 -11.85 -1.75 -15.59
N ALA A 139 -11.84 -2.21 -16.84
CA ALA A 139 -10.82 -3.13 -17.33
C ALA A 139 -9.41 -2.51 -17.32
N LYS A 140 -9.27 -1.20 -17.64
CA LYS A 140 -8.00 -0.47 -17.56
C LYS A 140 -7.53 -0.36 -16.10
N ALA A 141 -8.42 -0.04 -15.16
CA ALA A 141 -8.14 0.03 -13.73
C ALA A 141 -7.65 -1.32 -13.17
N LEU A 142 -8.34 -2.42 -13.51
CA LEU A 142 -7.92 -3.77 -13.11
C LEU A 142 -6.54 -4.15 -13.67
N ARG A 143 -6.24 -3.76 -14.90
CA ARG A 143 -4.93 -3.99 -15.53
C ARG A 143 -3.81 -3.23 -14.81
N ILE A 144 -4.07 -2.00 -14.38
CA ILE A 144 -3.12 -1.20 -13.58
C ILE A 144 -2.85 -1.90 -12.24
N ILE A 145 -3.89 -2.28 -11.49
CA ILE A 145 -3.74 -2.99 -10.21
C ILE A 145 -2.93 -4.27 -10.41
N GLY A 146 -3.31 -5.11 -11.39
CA GLY A 146 -2.65 -6.36 -11.66
C GLY A 146 -1.17 -6.22 -12.01
N ARG A 147 -0.82 -5.21 -12.84
CA ARG A 147 0.57 -4.93 -13.22
C ARG A 147 1.40 -4.40 -12.04
N LYS A 148 0.87 -3.39 -11.33
CA LYS A 148 1.57 -2.71 -10.23
C LYS A 148 1.67 -3.57 -8.96
N ALA A 149 0.74 -4.49 -8.73
CA ALA A 149 0.85 -5.49 -7.65
C ALA A 149 1.77 -6.67 -8.01
N GLY A 150 1.99 -6.95 -9.31
CA GLY A 150 2.66 -8.13 -9.81
C GLY A 150 4.19 -8.05 -9.87
N ILE A 151 4.77 -8.92 -10.72
CA ILE A 151 6.23 -9.06 -10.89
C ILE A 151 6.91 -7.82 -11.50
N TYR A 152 6.15 -6.94 -12.16
CA TYR A 152 6.61 -5.66 -12.70
C TYR A 152 6.28 -4.48 -11.77
N GLY A 153 5.93 -4.76 -10.53
CA GLY A 153 5.62 -3.81 -9.48
C GLY A 153 6.01 -4.36 -8.12
N MET A 154 5.08 -4.34 -7.16
CA MET A 154 5.35 -4.64 -5.74
C MET A 154 6.08 -5.98 -5.51
N ILE A 155 5.65 -7.07 -6.15
CA ILE A 155 6.31 -8.37 -6.01
C ILE A 155 7.75 -8.31 -6.55
N GLY A 156 7.98 -7.62 -7.67
CA GLY A 156 9.32 -7.42 -8.23
C GLY A 156 10.27 -6.69 -7.28
N GLY A 157 9.79 -5.60 -6.67
CA GLY A 157 10.54 -4.87 -5.64
C GLY A 157 10.82 -5.72 -4.40
N GLN A 158 9.84 -6.50 -3.97
CA GLN A 158 9.99 -7.42 -2.83
C GLN A 158 11.04 -8.50 -3.09
N VAL A 159 11.14 -9.04 -4.30
CA VAL A 159 12.17 -10.04 -4.66
C VAL A 159 13.57 -9.45 -4.48
N VAL A 160 13.80 -8.22 -4.95
CA VAL A 160 15.11 -7.56 -4.80
C VAL A 160 15.38 -7.23 -3.33
N ASP A 161 14.40 -6.76 -2.56
CA ASP A 161 14.54 -6.51 -1.12
C ASP A 161 14.96 -7.78 -0.36
N VAL A 162 14.31 -8.92 -0.62
CA VAL A 162 14.69 -10.22 -0.02
C VAL A 162 16.10 -10.65 -0.42
N GLN A 163 16.47 -10.48 -1.69
CA GLN A 163 17.80 -10.85 -2.19
C GLN A 163 18.91 -9.94 -1.67
N SER A 164 18.58 -8.74 -1.24
CA SER A 164 19.52 -7.76 -0.70
C SER A 164 19.73 -7.87 0.82
N THR A 165 18.96 -8.70 1.51
CA THR A 165 19.11 -8.91 2.95
C THR A 165 20.53 -9.40 3.32
N GLY A 166 21.19 -8.71 4.26
CA GLY A 166 22.54 -9.05 4.74
C GLY A 166 23.67 -8.64 3.79
N ARG A 167 23.41 -7.80 2.78
CA ARG A 167 24.44 -7.18 1.93
C ARG A 167 24.19 -5.69 1.71
N ALA A 168 25.26 -4.94 1.52
CA ALA A 168 25.12 -3.57 1.05
C ALA A 168 24.62 -3.54 -0.40
N ILE A 169 23.75 -2.60 -0.70
CA ILE A 169 23.24 -2.31 -2.05
C ILE A 169 23.63 -0.89 -2.46
N ASP A 170 23.69 -0.66 -3.75
CA ASP A 170 23.92 0.68 -4.29
C ASP A 170 22.62 1.49 -4.42
N GLN A 171 22.74 2.73 -4.87
CA GLN A 171 21.59 3.62 -5.03
C GLN A 171 20.58 3.10 -6.06
N GLU A 172 21.04 2.50 -7.15
CA GLU A 172 20.17 2.01 -8.21
C GLU A 172 19.30 0.84 -7.73
N GLU A 173 19.85 -0.08 -6.95
CA GLU A 173 19.08 -1.16 -6.32
C GLU A 173 18.10 -0.63 -5.25
N LEU A 174 18.52 0.37 -4.47
CA LEU A 174 17.65 0.99 -3.45
C LEU A 174 16.47 1.71 -4.09
N ASP A 175 16.72 2.50 -5.13
CA ASP A 175 15.68 3.21 -5.88
C ASP A 175 14.68 2.22 -6.50
N PHE A 176 15.17 1.11 -7.07
CA PHE A 176 14.34 0.05 -7.61
C PHE A 176 13.41 -0.57 -6.54
N ILE A 177 13.95 -0.83 -5.33
CA ILE A 177 13.14 -1.35 -4.22
C ILE A 177 12.07 -0.33 -3.82
N TYR A 178 12.43 0.94 -3.66
CA TYR A 178 11.49 1.97 -3.23
C TYR A 178 10.38 2.23 -4.25
N GLU A 179 10.76 2.34 -5.52
CA GLU A 179 9.82 2.52 -6.63
C GLU A 179 8.83 1.37 -6.70
N LEU A 180 9.30 0.12 -6.68
CA LEU A 180 8.43 -1.03 -6.92
C LEU A 180 7.77 -1.56 -5.66
N LYS A 181 8.52 -1.80 -4.57
CA LYS A 181 7.96 -2.40 -3.36
C LYS A 181 6.91 -1.48 -2.72
N THR A 182 7.17 -0.19 -2.66
CA THR A 182 6.30 0.79 -1.99
C THR A 182 5.56 1.68 -2.97
N GLY A 183 6.26 2.25 -3.95
CA GLY A 183 5.73 3.22 -4.92
C GLY A 183 4.65 2.64 -5.82
N ALA A 184 4.86 1.44 -6.36
CA ALA A 184 3.95 0.85 -7.34
C ALA A 184 2.47 0.78 -6.90
N LEU A 185 2.18 0.48 -5.63
CA LEU A 185 0.80 0.48 -5.15
C LEU A 185 0.24 1.88 -4.87
N LEU A 186 1.07 2.88 -4.60
CA LEU A 186 0.64 4.29 -4.51
C LEU A 186 0.32 4.82 -5.91
N GLU A 187 1.16 4.51 -6.89
CA GLU A 187 0.91 4.81 -8.31
C GLU A 187 -0.40 4.14 -8.77
N ALA A 188 -0.57 2.83 -8.53
CA ALA A 188 -1.80 2.13 -8.86
C ALA A 188 -3.04 2.81 -8.26
N SER A 189 -2.95 3.26 -7.00
CA SER A 189 -4.05 3.92 -6.32
C SER A 189 -4.47 5.20 -7.03
N MET A 190 -3.54 6.09 -7.31
CA MET A 190 -3.84 7.37 -7.93
C MET A 190 -4.23 7.21 -9.41
N MET A 191 -3.51 6.38 -10.18
CA MET A 191 -3.84 6.07 -11.58
C MET A 191 -5.26 5.49 -11.74
N VAL A 192 -5.66 4.55 -10.87
CA VAL A 192 -7.00 3.96 -10.88
C VAL A 192 -8.07 5.01 -10.62
N GLY A 193 -7.84 5.91 -9.65
CA GLY A 193 -8.73 7.02 -9.37
C GLY A 193 -8.95 7.90 -10.61
N ALA A 194 -7.88 8.30 -11.29
CA ALA A 194 -7.92 9.10 -12.50
C ALA A 194 -8.64 8.39 -13.66
N VAL A 195 -8.28 7.12 -13.94
CA VAL A 195 -8.87 6.31 -15.01
C VAL A 195 -10.38 6.16 -14.84
N LEU A 196 -10.85 5.83 -13.64
CA LEU A 196 -12.28 5.66 -13.39
C LEU A 196 -13.06 6.96 -13.49
N ALA A 197 -12.44 8.09 -13.18
CA ALA A 197 -13.05 9.42 -13.39
C ALA A 197 -13.04 9.84 -14.85
N GLY A 198 -12.31 9.15 -15.73
CA GLY A 198 -12.28 9.42 -17.17
C GLY A 198 -11.16 10.34 -17.63
N ALA A 199 -10.08 10.42 -16.87
CA ALA A 199 -8.86 11.11 -17.26
C ALA A 199 -8.29 10.55 -18.58
N SER A 200 -7.65 11.41 -19.37
CA SER A 200 -6.92 11.02 -20.58
C SER A 200 -5.66 10.20 -20.24
N ASP A 201 -5.07 9.56 -21.24
CA ASP A 201 -3.85 8.77 -21.03
C ASP A 201 -2.70 9.66 -20.57
N GLU A 202 -2.56 10.87 -21.09
CA GLU A 202 -1.56 11.87 -20.71
C GLU A 202 -1.73 12.33 -19.24
N GLU A 203 -3.00 12.52 -18.82
CA GLU A 203 -3.31 12.87 -17.43
C GLU A 203 -2.99 11.71 -16.48
N VAL A 204 -3.27 10.46 -16.87
CA VAL A 204 -2.92 9.28 -16.08
C VAL A 204 -1.41 9.11 -15.96
N GLU A 205 -0.63 9.38 -17.02
CA GLU A 205 0.85 9.37 -16.98
C GLU A 205 1.39 10.49 -16.06
N ALA A 206 0.76 11.66 -16.07
CA ALA A 206 1.14 12.74 -15.14
C ALA A 206 0.87 12.36 -13.68
N VAL A 207 -0.30 11.75 -13.42
CA VAL A 207 -0.66 11.23 -12.08
C VAL A 207 0.29 10.13 -11.63
N GLU A 208 0.76 9.26 -12.53
CA GLU A 208 1.76 8.22 -12.23
C GLU A 208 3.05 8.84 -11.71
N LYS A 209 3.58 9.88 -12.38
CA LYS A 209 4.80 10.59 -11.95
C LYS A 209 4.63 11.23 -10.57
N ILE A 210 3.52 11.93 -10.35
CA ILE A 210 3.21 12.55 -9.06
C ILE A 210 3.16 11.48 -7.96
N ALA A 211 2.53 10.35 -8.25
CA ALA A 211 2.41 9.25 -7.30
C ALA A 211 3.77 8.58 -7.00
N SER A 212 4.66 8.51 -7.99
CA SER A 212 6.04 8.05 -7.81
C SER A 212 6.82 8.97 -6.87
N ASP A 213 6.76 10.30 -7.08
CA ASP A 213 7.39 11.29 -6.21
C ASP A 213 6.85 11.18 -4.77
N VAL A 214 5.53 11.06 -4.60
CA VAL A 214 4.89 10.84 -3.29
C VAL A 214 5.37 9.55 -2.64
N GLY A 215 5.51 8.47 -3.42
CA GLY A 215 6.01 7.18 -2.96
C GLY A 215 7.45 7.25 -2.46
N LEU A 216 8.32 7.92 -3.20
CA LEU A 216 9.71 8.13 -2.84
C LEU A 216 9.83 8.99 -1.57
N ALA A 217 9.15 10.14 -1.52
CA ALA A 217 9.14 11.00 -0.33
C ALA A 217 8.61 10.25 0.91
N PHE A 218 7.58 9.42 0.74
CA PHE A 218 7.03 8.59 1.82
C PHE A 218 8.07 7.59 2.35
N GLN A 219 8.81 6.91 1.46
CA GLN A 219 9.81 5.93 1.85
C GLN A 219 11.02 6.60 2.54
N ILE A 220 11.56 7.68 1.97
CA ILE A 220 12.66 8.44 2.60
C ILE A 220 12.21 8.95 3.98
N ARG A 221 10.96 9.38 4.13
CA ARG A 221 10.42 9.82 5.41
C ARG A 221 10.29 8.67 6.43
N ASP A 222 9.95 7.46 5.99
CA ASP A 222 9.90 6.28 6.86
C ASP A 222 11.30 5.94 7.39
N ASP A 223 12.34 6.00 6.54
CA ASP A 223 13.75 5.81 6.92
C ASP A 223 14.21 6.87 7.94
N ILE A 224 13.86 8.15 7.72
CA ILE A 224 14.15 9.23 8.66
C ILE A 224 13.50 8.95 10.01
N LEU A 225 12.24 8.50 10.01
CA LEU A 225 11.51 8.19 11.23
C LEU A 225 12.06 6.96 11.95
N ASP A 226 12.61 5.97 11.25
CA ASP A 226 13.23 4.79 11.88
C ASP A 226 14.43 5.18 12.75
N VAL A 227 15.19 6.19 12.34
CA VAL A 227 16.38 6.66 13.10
C VAL A 227 16.11 7.82 14.05
N THR A 228 15.02 8.58 13.88
CA THR A 228 14.77 9.82 14.67
C THR A 228 13.59 9.71 15.65
N SER A 229 12.72 8.71 15.47
CA SER A 229 11.47 8.60 16.23
C SER A 229 11.64 7.80 17.53
N THR A 230 10.55 7.63 18.25
CA THR A 230 10.47 6.81 19.47
C THR A 230 9.54 5.62 19.24
N LEU A 231 9.70 4.56 20.06
CA LEU A 231 8.83 3.38 20.04
C LEU A 231 7.33 3.74 20.13
N GLU A 232 7.02 4.77 20.95
CA GLU A 232 5.65 5.23 21.17
C GLU A 232 5.04 5.87 19.92
N THR A 233 5.87 6.53 19.11
CA THR A 233 5.42 7.25 17.90
C THR A 233 5.32 6.33 16.70
N LEU A 234 6.27 5.39 16.52
CA LEU A 234 6.32 4.47 15.36
C LEU A 234 5.41 3.26 15.51
N GLY A 235 5.14 2.80 16.73
CA GLY A 235 4.40 1.55 16.99
C GLY A 235 5.16 0.27 16.55
N LYS A 236 6.43 0.40 16.12
CA LYS A 236 7.40 -0.67 15.87
C LYS A 236 8.72 -0.33 16.57
N PRO A 237 9.60 -1.31 16.83
CA PRO A 237 10.91 -1.02 17.37
C PRO A 237 11.70 -0.08 16.45
N ILE A 238 12.38 0.93 17.04
CA ILE A 238 13.31 1.82 16.32
C ILE A 238 14.59 1.07 15.91
N ASN A 239 15.28 1.60 14.90
CA ASN A 239 16.46 0.98 14.29
C ASN A 239 16.16 -0.46 13.82
N SER A 240 14.98 -0.66 13.25
CA SER A 240 14.58 -1.95 12.69
C SER A 240 15.44 -2.29 11.48
N ASP A 241 15.78 -1.29 10.67
CA ASP A 241 16.60 -1.44 9.47
C ASP A 241 18.06 -1.77 9.82
N ASP A 242 18.63 -1.13 10.83
CA ASP A 242 19.97 -1.47 11.34
C ASP A 242 20.05 -2.91 11.85
N ARG A 243 19.00 -3.40 12.55
CA ARG A 243 18.95 -4.79 13.04
C ARG A 243 18.86 -5.82 11.93
N ASN A 244 18.24 -5.44 10.81
CA ASN A 244 18.08 -6.27 9.63
C ASN A 244 19.21 -6.06 8.61
N GLU A 245 20.25 -5.27 8.96
CA GLU A 245 21.40 -4.95 8.10
C GLU A 245 20.95 -4.40 6.73
N LYS A 246 19.85 -3.61 6.71
CA LYS A 246 19.30 -3.00 5.49
C LYS A 246 20.00 -1.69 5.16
N THR A 247 20.34 -1.53 3.89
CA THR A 247 20.73 -0.22 3.35
C THR A 247 19.48 0.63 3.18
N THR A 248 19.52 1.88 3.67
CA THR A 248 18.41 2.85 3.58
C THR A 248 18.89 4.14 2.92
N TYR A 249 17.97 5.02 2.54
CA TYR A 249 18.33 6.34 2.00
C TYR A 249 19.17 7.14 2.98
N VAL A 250 18.84 7.06 4.27
CA VAL A 250 19.60 7.74 5.32
C VAL A 250 21.02 7.19 5.48
N THR A 251 21.23 5.88 5.29
CA THR A 251 22.58 5.29 5.36
C THR A 251 23.46 5.67 4.18
N ILE A 252 22.90 5.94 3.00
CA ILE A 252 23.63 6.36 1.80
C ILE A 252 23.91 7.87 1.83
N HIS A 253 22.90 8.70 2.09
CA HIS A 253 22.95 10.15 1.93
C HIS A 253 23.13 10.94 3.23
N GLY A 254 22.89 10.30 4.37
CA GLY A 254 22.85 10.94 5.68
C GLY A 254 21.50 11.64 5.96
N LEU A 255 21.22 11.86 7.24
CA LEU A 255 19.94 12.37 7.72
C LEU A 255 19.59 13.77 7.22
N GLU A 256 20.59 14.67 7.14
CA GLU A 256 20.40 16.07 6.72
C GLU A 256 19.99 16.13 5.24
N GLN A 257 20.68 15.39 4.37
CA GLN A 257 20.36 15.35 2.94
C GLN A 257 19.00 14.67 2.73
N ALA A 258 18.73 13.55 3.37
CA ALA A 258 17.44 12.85 3.27
C ALA A 258 16.27 13.79 3.64
N SER A 259 16.42 14.60 4.70
CA SER A 259 15.37 15.54 5.12
C SER A 259 15.15 16.63 4.07
N LYS A 260 16.21 17.14 3.45
CA LYS A 260 16.12 18.13 2.39
C LYS A 260 15.47 17.57 1.12
N ASP A 261 15.87 16.36 0.72
CA ASP A 261 15.32 15.70 -0.47
C ASP A 261 13.81 15.44 -0.33
N VAL A 262 13.34 15.03 0.85
CA VAL A 262 11.90 14.90 1.14
C VAL A 262 11.14 16.21 0.95
N GLU A 263 11.70 17.33 1.42
CA GLU A 263 11.07 18.64 1.25
C GLU A 263 11.02 19.02 -0.24
N GLU A 264 12.12 18.89 -0.96
CA GLU A 264 12.20 19.22 -2.40
C GLU A 264 11.25 18.34 -3.23
N ILE A 265 11.21 17.02 -3.02
CA ILE A 265 10.32 16.10 -3.75
C ILE A 265 8.85 16.43 -3.44
N SER A 266 8.53 16.72 -2.16
CA SER A 266 7.17 17.07 -1.76
C SER A 266 6.70 18.38 -2.39
N GLU A 267 7.56 19.40 -2.50
CA GLU A 267 7.25 20.67 -3.19
C GLU A 267 7.02 20.45 -4.68
N LEU A 268 7.87 19.64 -5.35
CA LEU A 268 7.70 19.31 -6.76
C LEU A 268 6.38 18.60 -7.05
N SER A 269 6.00 17.63 -6.22
CA SER A 269 4.72 16.91 -6.39
C SER A 269 3.51 17.84 -6.25
N LEU A 270 3.56 18.84 -5.36
CA LEU A 270 2.51 19.85 -5.21
C LEU A 270 2.43 20.82 -6.40
N ILE A 271 3.54 21.11 -7.08
CA ILE A 271 3.55 21.98 -8.27
C ILE A 271 2.90 21.28 -9.47
N HIS A 272 3.03 19.95 -9.56
CA HIS A 272 2.50 19.17 -10.68
C HIS A 272 1.00 18.82 -10.55
N ILE A 273 0.41 18.96 -9.36
CA ILE A 273 -1.03 18.81 -9.13
C ILE A 273 -1.78 20.07 -9.59
#